data_633b6ba01f8fb865739cfd5a9c538e37
#
_entry.id   633b6ba01f8fb865739cfd5a9c538e37
#
_cell.length_a   1.000
_cell.length_b   1.000
_cell.length_c   1.000
_cell.angle_alpha   90.00
_cell.angle_beta   90.00
_cell.angle_gamma   90.00
#
_symmetry.space_group_name_H-M   'P 1'
#
loop_
_entity.id
_entity.type
_entity.pdbx_description
1 polymer ?
#
loop_
_entity_poly.entity_id
_entity_poly.type
_entity_poly.pdbx_seq_one_letter_code
_entity_poly.pdbx_strand_id
1 'polypeptide(L)'
;MDRRHVLLGLAGMTLTSAALAQSGVSPAGSGGSAAMGQAEQQWMQQTMMVGSVAMKSSELAIQKADDDNVKQFAKFEADEQKGLAEVLRSMVEGAATTQPQPDQKHAAMMEKLEQAKGKAFDRAYVQGQTEGHQELLQIQETFIKSGSKNREATNVAKLAASRIREHIEVLQDILG
;
A
#
# COMPACT_ATOMS: atom_id res chain seq x y z
N MET A 1 -60.53 37.04 42.46
CA MET A 1 -60.44 37.17 43.94
C MET A 1 -59.05 36.78 44.29
N ASP A 2 -58.43 37.74 44.63
CA ASP A 2 -57.53 38.26 45.68
C ASP A 2 -56.10 37.67 45.57
N ARG A 3 -55.20 38.51 45.16
CA ARG A 3 -54.33 39.48 45.86
C ARG A 3 -53.55 38.82 47.03
N ARG A 4 -52.24 38.81 46.95
CA ARG A 4 -51.41 39.75 47.71
C ARG A 4 -49.92 39.50 47.52
N HIS A 5 -49.26 40.56 47.21
CA HIS A 5 -47.85 40.91 47.31
C HIS A 5 -47.21 40.48 48.64
N VAL A 6 -45.91 40.16 48.64
CA VAL A 6 -44.94 40.74 49.56
C VAL A 6 -43.54 40.75 48.94
N LEU A 7 -42.88 41.87 49.07
CA LEU A 7 -41.53 42.21 48.66
C LEU A 7 -40.46 41.81 49.68
N LEU A 8 -39.24 41.88 49.22
CA LEU A 8 -37.96 42.19 49.90
C LEU A 8 -37.10 41.06 50.41
N GLY A 9 -35.85 41.08 49.93
CA GLY A 9 -34.66 40.50 50.54
C GLY A 9 -33.48 40.50 49.62
N LEU A 10 -32.79 41.67 49.47
CA LEU A 10 -31.42 41.70 48.90
C LEU A 10 -30.46 41.04 49.88
N ALA A 11 -29.68 40.06 49.40
CA ALA A 11 -28.41 39.72 50.01
C ALA A 11 -27.42 39.37 48.87
N GLY A 12 -26.47 40.27 48.64
CA GLY A 12 -25.40 40.07 47.69
C GLY A 12 -24.43 38.96 48.17
N MET A 13 -24.16 38.05 47.31
CA MET A 13 -22.98 37.19 47.43
C MET A 13 -22.18 37.31 46.15
N THR A 14 -21.02 37.94 46.30
CA THR A 14 -19.96 37.98 45.29
C THR A 14 -19.39 36.58 45.11
N LEU A 15 -19.75 35.90 44.02
CA LEU A 15 -19.10 34.68 43.61
C LEU A 15 -17.86 35.07 42.79
N THR A 16 -16.71 34.93 43.43
CA THR A 16 -15.40 34.91 42.74
C THR A 16 -15.37 33.77 41.76
N SER A 17 -15.43 34.10 40.48
CA SER A 17 -15.21 33.11 39.40
C SER A 17 -13.76 32.67 39.42
N ALA A 18 -13.48 31.50 39.98
CA ALA A 18 -12.24 30.78 39.75
C ALA A 18 -12.24 30.33 38.28
N ALA A 19 -11.40 30.96 37.47
CA ALA A 19 -11.09 30.50 36.13
C ALA A 19 -10.34 29.20 36.25
N LEU A 20 -11.04 28.09 36.09
CA LEU A 20 -10.42 26.79 35.78
C LEU A 20 -9.78 26.93 34.40
N ALA A 21 -8.45 27.02 34.39
CA ALA A 21 -7.66 26.85 33.19
C ALA A 21 -7.94 25.41 32.68
N GLN A 22 -8.83 25.27 31.74
CA GLN A 22 -8.94 24.08 30.93
C GLN A 22 -7.64 23.97 30.15
N SER A 23 -6.78 23.06 30.63
CA SER A 23 -5.67 22.55 29.83
C SER A 23 -6.30 21.98 28.56
N GLY A 24 -6.24 22.74 27.46
CA GLY A 24 -6.66 22.30 26.15
C GLY A 24 -5.83 21.10 25.76
N VAL A 25 -6.39 19.90 25.96
CA VAL A 25 -5.96 18.73 25.19
C VAL A 25 -6.39 19.06 23.75
N SER A 26 -5.45 19.57 22.97
CA SER A 26 -5.63 19.63 21.52
C SER A 26 -5.98 18.21 21.08
N PRO A 27 -7.09 18.00 20.36
CA PRO A 27 -7.33 16.70 19.76
C PRO A 27 -6.11 16.43 18.88
N ALA A 28 -5.46 15.26 19.13
CA ALA A 28 -4.40 14.77 18.26
C ALA A 28 -4.94 14.91 16.83
N GLY A 29 -4.25 15.72 16.04
CA GLY A 29 -4.69 16.02 14.68
C GLY A 29 -5.02 14.72 13.99
N SER A 30 -6.22 14.64 13.44
CA SER A 30 -6.55 13.69 12.40
C SER A 30 -5.41 13.75 11.40
N GLY A 31 -4.57 12.69 11.36
CA GLY A 31 -3.48 12.60 10.41
C GLY A 31 -4.07 12.55 9.01
N GLY A 32 -4.40 13.71 8.47
CA GLY A 32 -4.69 13.84 7.05
C GLY A 32 -3.48 13.29 6.30
N SER A 33 -3.71 12.36 5.40
CA SER A 33 -2.69 11.86 4.49
C SER A 33 -2.00 13.08 3.88
N ALA A 34 -0.69 13.21 4.11
CA ALA A 34 0.06 14.31 3.52
C ALA A 34 -0.08 14.20 2.00
N ALA A 35 -0.36 15.31 1.33
CA ALA A 35 -0.50 15.33 -0.12
C ALA A 35 0.69 14.60 -0.77
N MET A 36 0.40 13.71 -1.73
CA MET A 36 1.42 12.93 -2.43
C MET A 36 2.31 13.85 -3.25
N GLY A 37 3.59 13.95 -2.86
CA GLY A 37 4.61 14.65 -3.63
C GLY A 37 5.01 13.89 -4.89
N GLN A 38 5.88 14.49 -5.70
CA GLN A 38 6.32 13.88 -6.96
C GLN A 38 7.04 12.54 -6.73
N ALA A 39 7.85 12.44 -5.68
CA ALA A 39 8.57 11.20 -5.35
C ALA A 39 7.61 10.07 -4.97
N GLU A 40 6.58 10.36 -4.19
CA GLU A 40 5.54 9.41 -3.81
C GLU A 40 4.72 8.95 -5.02
N GLN A 41 4.33 9.89 -5.88
CA GLN A 41 3.58 9.58 -7.10
C GLN A 41 4.38 8.67 -8.04
N GLN A 42 5.66 8.98 -8.26
CA GLN A 42 6.54 8.17 -9.10
C GLN A 42 6.73 6.77 -8.51
N TRP A 43 7.05 6.67 -7.21
CA TRP A 43 7.17 5.40 -6.51
C TRP A 43 5.90 4.56 -6.63
N MET A 44 4.74 5.15 -6.38
CA MET A 44 3.45 4.46 -6.47
C MET A 44 3.17 3.97 -7.89
N GLN A 45 3.38 4.81 -8.92
CA GLN A 45 3.17 4.44 -10.31
C GLN A 45 4.06 3.26 -10.73
N GLN A 46 5.35 3.31 -10.39
CA GLN A 46 6.30 2.24 -10.70
C GLN A 46 5.95 0.96 -9.95
N THR A 47 5.66 1.04 -8.65
CA THR A 47 5.24 -0.13 -7.85
C THR A 47 3.98 -0.76 -8.40
N MET A 48 2.96 0.03 -8.74
CA MET A 48 1.71 -0.48 -9.31
C MET A 48 1.90 -1.09 -10.70
N MET A 49 2.78 -0.53 -11.53
CA MET A 49 3.04 -1.05 -12.88
C MET A 49 3.68 -2.44 -12.79
N VAL A 50 4.81 -2.58 -12.08
CA VAL A 50 5.50 -3.87 -11.95
C VAL A 50 4.66 -4.87 -11.16
N GLY A 51 4.02 -4.44 -10.08
CA GLY A 51 3.11 -5.29 -9.29
C GLY A 51 1.91 -5.81 -10.10
N SER A 52 1.37 -5.02 -11.04
CA SER A 52 0.29 -5.48 -11.92
C SER A 52 0.74 -6.59 -12.87
N VAL A 53 2.00 -6.55 -13.30
CA VAL A 53 2.60 -7.61 -14.13
C VAL A 53 2.83 -8.87 -13.31
N ALA A 54 3.37 -8.73 -12.10
CA ALA A 54 3.55 -9.84 -11.17
C ALA A 54 2.21 -10.52 -10.84
N MET A 55 1.15 -9.74 -10.58
CA MET A 55 -0.19 -10.26 -10.34
C MET A 55 -0.73 -11.04 -11.56
N LYS A 56 -0.72 -10.43 -12.76
CA LYS A 56 -1.27 -11.06 -13.96
C LYS A 56 -0.52 -12.34 -14.36
N SER A 57 0.81 -12.33 -14.28
CA SER A 57 1.61 -13.54 -14.53
C SER A 57 1.33 -14.63 -13.50
N SER A 58 1.06 -14.26 -12.24
CA SER A 58 0.67 -15.20 -11.19
C SER A 58 -0.73 -15.78 -11.41
N GLU A 59 -1.70 -14.97 -11.81
CA GLU A 59 -3.02 -15.46 -12.22
C GLU A 59 -2.93 -16.49 -13.37
N LEU A 60 -2.03 -16.26 -14.31
CA LEU A 60 -1.75 -17.22 -15.39
C LEU A 60 -1.07 -18.48 -14.86
N ALA A 61 -0.12 -18.36 -13.91
CA ALA A 61 0.60 -19.49 -13.33
C ALA A 61 -0.31 -20.39 -12.49
N ILE A 62 -1.28 -19.83 -11.76
CA ILE A 62 -2.30 -20.62 -11.05
C ILE A 62 -3.01 -21.60 -11.99
N GLN A 63 -3.21 -21.21 -13.25
CA GLN A 63 -3.93 -22.01 -14.24
C GLN A 63 -3.02 -22.97 -15.02
N LYS A 64 -1.77 -22.57 -15.33
CA LYS A 64 -0.91 -23.22 -16.33
C LYS A 64 0.30 -23.95 -15.76
N ALA A 65 0.76 -23.59 -14.55
CA ALA A 65 1.95 -24.22 -13.99
C ALA A 65 1.75 -25.72 -13.77
N ASP A 66 2.79 -26.50 -13.99
CA ASP A 66 2.80 -27.95 -13.68
C ASP A 66 3.31 -28.18 -12.24
N ASP A 67 4.26 -27.38 -11.78
CA ASP A 67 4.88 -27.48 -10.46
C ASP A 67 3.97 -26.92 -9.36
N ASP A 68 3.76 -27.69 -8.30
CA ASP A 68 2.88 -27.29 -7.19
C ASP A 68 3.45 -26.14 -6.35
N ASN A 69 4.78 -26.02 -6.22
CA ASN A 69 5.41 -24.91 -5.52
C ASN A 69 5.23 -23.60 -6.31
N VAL A 70 5.34 -23.68 -7.65
CA VAL A 70 5.05 -22.55 -8.55
C VAL A 70 3.60 -22.11 -8.39
N LYS A 71 2.66 -23.05 -8.39
CA LYS A 71 1.23 -22.73 -8.17
C LYS A 71 0.98 -22.10 -6.82
N GLN A 72 1.62 -22.62 -5.78
CA GLN A 72 1.46 -22.11 -4.43
C GLN A 72 2.00 -20.68 -4.30
N PHE A 73 3.23 -20.45 -4.78
CA PHE A 73 3.80 -19.11 -4.83
C PHE A 73 2.89 -18.14 -5.59
N ALA A 74 2.42 -18.55 -6.77
CA ALA A 74 1.56 -17.73 -7.62
C ALA A 74 0.25 -17.30 -6.92
N LYS A 75 -0.35 -18.18 -6.11
CA LYS A 75 -1.56 -17.81 -5.32
C LYS A 75 -1.26 -16.72 -4.31
N PHE A 76 -0.18 -16.87 -3.53
CA PHE A 76 0.19 -15.88 -2.53
C PHE A 76 0.58 -14.55 -3.18
N GLU A 77 1.35 -14.60 -4.26
CA GLU A 77 1.77 -13.42 -4.99
C GLU A 77 0.60 -12.64 -5.60
N ALA A 78 -0.36 -13.33 -6.23
CA ALA A 78 -1.54 -12.67 -6.78
C ALA A 78 -2.37 -11.96 -5.70
N ASP A 79 -2.57 -12.61 -4.55
CA ASP A 79 -3.32 -12.04 -3.43
C ASP A 79 -2.56 -10.85 -2.79
N GLU A 80 -1.25 -10.97 -2.63
CA GLU A 80 -0.41 -9.90 -2.06
C GLU A 80 -0.40 -8.65 -2.95
N GLN A 81 -0.17 -8.82 -4.25
CA GLN A 81 -0.15 -7.69 -5.18
C GLN A 81 -1.51 -6.99 -5.29
N LYS A 82 -2.60 -7.74 -5.19
CA LYS A 82 -3.95 -7.18 -5.10
C LYS A 82 -4.11 -6.32 -3.84
N GLY A 83 -3.74 -6.86 -2.68
CA GLY A 83 -3.81 -6.14 -1.41
C GLY A 83 -2.93 -4.90 -1.40
N LEU A 84 -1.68 -5.00 -1.91
CA LEU A 84 -0.79 -3.85 -2.01
C LEU A 84 -1.39 -2.75 -2.93
N ALA A 85 -1.96 -3.15 -4.07
CA ALA A 85 -2.61 -2.20 -4.97
C ALA A 85 -3.82 -1.50 -4.33
N GLU A 86 -4.59 -2.19 -3.49
CA GLU A 86 -5.69 -1.59 -2.70
C GLU A 86 -5.17 -0.57 -1.70
N VAL A 87 -4.09 -0.89 -0.96
CA VAL A 87 -3.43 0.03 -0.03
C VAL A 87 -2.94 1.27 -0.77
N LEU A 88 -2.21 1.10 -1.87
CA LEU A 88 -1.67 2.22 -2.64
C LEU A 88 -2.77 3.15 -3.18
N ARG A 89 -3.88 2.58 -3.65
CA ARG A 89 -5.03 3.38 -4.11
C ARG A 89 -5.69 4.16 -2.97
N SER A 90 -5.79 3.57 -1.78
CA SER A 90 -6.38 4.25 -0.62
C SER A 90 -5.58 5.45 -0.13
N MET A 91 -4.29 5.53 -0.48
CA MET A 91 -3.42 6.65 -0.13
C MET A 91 -3.65 7.91 -0.99
N VAL A 92 -4.44 7.81 -2.06
CA VAL A 92 -4.66 8.92 -3.00
C VAL A 92 -6.16 9.22 -3.08
N GLU A 93 -6.56 10.39 -2.57
CA GLU A 93 -7.95 10.85 -2.70
C GLU A 93 -8.30 11.09 -4.18
N GLY A 94 -9.39 10.45 -4.65
CA GLY A 94 -9.89 10.65 -6.02
C GLY A 94 -9.01 10.07 -7.12
N ALA A 95 -8.05 9.20 -6.81
CA ALA A 95 -7.22 8.56 -7.82
C ALA A 95 -8.08 7.77 -8.81
N ALA A 96 -7.92 8.09 -10.07
CA ALA A 96 -8.44 7.25 -11.14
C ALA A 96 -7.90 5.82 -10.95
N THR A 97 -8.78 4.85 -10.93
CA THR A 97 -8.49 3.42 -10.71
C THR A 97 -7.74 2.76 -11.87
N THR A 98 -7.21 3.55 -12.79
CA THR A 98 -6.52 3.07 -13.99
C THR A 98 -5.20 2.41 -13.57
N GLN A 99 -5.12 1.10 -13.75
CA GLN A 99 -3.86 0.41 -13.59
C GLN A 99 -2.86 0.89 -14.65
N PRO A 100 -1.61 1.18 -14.28
CA PRO A 100 -0.58 1.51 -15.27
C PRO A 100 -0.42 0.37 -16.27
N GLN A 101 -0.26 0.70 -17.54
CA GLN A 101 0.01 -0.29 -18.57
C GLN A 101 1.45 -0.79 -18.44
N PRO A 102 1.71 -2.09 -18.68
CA PRO A 102 3.06 -2.62 -18.76
C PRO A 102 3.89 -1.87 -19.80
N ASP A 103 5.15 -1.62 -19.52
CA ASP A 103 6.08 -1.15 -20.52
C ASP A 103 6.43 -2.25 -21.54
N GLN A 104 7.21 -1.91 -22.56
CA GLN A 104 7.56 -2.84 -23.63
C GLN A 104 8.30 -4.10 -23.13
N LYS A 105 9.18 -3.97 -22.14
CA LYS A 105 9.92 -5.08 -21.52
C LYS A 105 8.95 -6.08 -20.88
N HIS A 106 8.05 -5.57 -20.03
CA HIS A 106 7.08 -6.39 -19.32
C HIS A 106 6.00 -6.98 -20.24
N ALA A 107 5.57 -6.25 -21.27
CA ALA A 107 4.67 -6.77 -22.28
C ALA A 107 5.27 -7.95 -23.05
N ALA A 108 6.54 -7.82 -23.47
CA ALA A 108 7.25 -8.91 -24.16
C ALA A 108 7.49 -10.14 -23.25
N MET A 109 7.73 -9.93 -21.96
CA MET A 109 7.84 -11.02 -20.99
C MET A 109 6.51 -11.75 -20.84
N MET A 110 5.39 -11.04 -20.71
CA MET A 110 4.05 -11.63 -20.62
C MET A 110 3.69 -12.43 -21.87
N GLU A 111 3.99 -11.91 -23.06
CA GLU A 111 3.76 -12.63 -24.33
C GLU A 111 4.53 -13.97 -24.38
N LYS A 112 5.81 -13.98 -23.99
CA LYS A 112 6.60 -15.21 -23.91
C LYS A 112 6.00 -16.20 -22.91
N LEU A 113 5.55 -15.72 -21.75
CA LEU A 113 4.95 -16.55 -20.72
C LEU A 113 3.63 -17.17 -21.20
N GLU A 114 2.80 -16.43 -21.92
CA GLU A 114 1.54 -16.93 -22.48
C GLU A 114 1.75 -18.07 -23.47
N GLN A 115 2.83 -18.02 -24.26
CA GLN A 115 3.18 -19.04 -25.25
C GLN A 115 3.82 -20.28 -24.62
N ALA A 116 4.46 -20.16 -23.48
CA ALA A 116 5.15 -21.25 -22.80
C ALA A 116 4.17 -22.29 -22.22
N LYS A 117 4.64 -23.56 -22.07
CA LYS A 117 3.87 -24.68 -21.52
C LYS A 117 4.77 -25.59 -20.69
N GLY A 118 4.14 -26.31 -19.75
CA GLY A 118 4.82 -27.30 -18.93
C GLY A 118 6.01 -26.72 -18.17
N LYS A 119 7.06 -27.48 -17.97
CA LYS A 119 8.27 -27.04 -17.28
C LYS A 119 8.94 -25.79 -17.88
N ALA A 120 8.72 -25.50 -19.16
CA ALA A 120 9.22 -24.27 -19.77
C ALA A 120 8.42 -23.05 -19.29
N PHE A 121 7.12 -23.22 -19.07
CA PHE A 121 6.27 -22.21 -18.43
C PHE A 121 6.72 -21.94 -17.00
N ASP A 122 6.89 -22.99 -16.18
CA ASP A 122 7.28 -22.86 -14.78
C ASP A 122 8.60 -22.08 -14.65
N ARG A 123 9.62 -22.46 -15.43
CA ARG A 123 10.91 -21.75 -15.46
C ARG A 123 10.76 -20.30 -15.90
N ALA A 124 9.99 -20.03 -16.95
CA ALA A 124 9.79 -18.67 -17.47
C ALA A 124 9.05 -17.81 -16.45
N TYR A 125 8.07 -18.37 -15.75
CA TYR A 125 7.34 -17.68 -14.67
C TYR A 125 8.27 -17.32 -13.51
N VAL A 126 9.01 -18.30 -12.96
CA VAL A 126 9.90 -18.07 -11.81
C VAL A 126 11.00 -17.06 -12.17
N GLN A 127 11.58 -17.15 -13.38
CA GLN A 127 12.55 -16.16 -13.84
C GLN A 127 11.94 -14.78 -13.95
N GLY A 128 10.76 -14.64 -14.56
CA GLY A 128 10.07 -13.36 -14.70
C GLY A 128 9.69 -12.76 -13.35
N GLN A 129 9.23 -13.58 -12.40
CA GLN A 129 8.96 -13.14 -11.03
C GLN A 129 10.24 -12.67 -10.32
N THR A 130 11.35 -13.42 -10.45
CA THR A 130 12.62 -13.03 -9.84
C THR A 130 13.11 -11.67 -10.36
N GLU A 131 13.08 -11.46 -11.68
CA GLU A 131 13.46 -10.18 -12.30
C GLU A 131 12.54 -9.03 -11.86
N GLY A 132 11.22 -9.28 -11.83
CA GLY A 132 10.23 -8.29 -11.38
C GLY A 132 10.39 -7.93 -9.89
N HIS A 133 10.67 -8.91 -9.03
CA HIS A 133 10.92 -8.67 -7.61
C HIS A 133 12.22 -7.90 -7.36
N GLN A 134 13.28 -8.16 -8.14
CA GLN A 134 14.51 -7.36 -8.07
C GLN A 134 14.25 -5.90 -8.48
N GLU A 135 13.44 -5.68 -9.51
CA GLU A 135 13.04 -4.34 -9.93
C GLU A 135 12.17 -3.65 -8.87
N LEU A 136 11.16 -4.35 -8.32
CA LEU A 136 10.34 -3.85 -7.21
C LEU A 136 11.20 -3.48 -6.00
N LEU A 137 12.17 -4.31 -5.62
CA LEU A 137 13.06 -4.02 -4.51
C LEU A 137 13.84 -2.73 -4.72
N GLN A 138 14.37 -2.54 -5.92
CA GLN A 138 15.10 -1.32 -6.28
C GLN A 138 14.20 -0.07 -6.20
N ILE A 139 12.94 -0.17 -6.65
CA ILE A 139 11.95 0.90 -6.55
C ILE A 139 11.71 1.27 -5.08
N GLN A 140 11.45 0.27 -4.22
CA GLN A 140 11.22 0.52 -2.79
C GLN A 140 12.44 1.14 -2.12
N GLU A 141 13.63 0.60 -2.32
CA GLU A 141 14.86 1.11 -1.72
C GLU A 141 15.20 2.52 -2.17
N THR A 142 15.00 2.84 -3.45
CA THR A 142 15.20 4.18 -3.98
C THR A 142 14.26 5.17 -3.32
N PHE A 143 12.99 4.81 -3.18
CA PHE A 143 12.02 5.66 -2.51
C PHE A 143 12.33 5.84 -1.01
N ILE A 144 12.70 4.78 -0.30
CA ILE A 144 13.10 4.87 1.12
C ILE A 144 14.30 5.81 1.30
N LYS A 145 15.29 5.72 0.41
CA LYS A 145 16.51 6.59 0.41
C LYS A 145 16.20 8.05 0.05
N SER A 146 15.10 8.34 -0.61
CA SER A 146 14.71 9.72 -0.96
C SER A 146 14.42 10.60 0.27
N GLY A 147 14.16 9.98 1.42
CA GLY A 147 13.89 10.68 2.67
C GLY A 147 12.52 11.38 2.69
N SER A 148 11.55 10.86 1.93
CA SER A 148 10.17 11.36 1.92
C SER A 148 9.63 11.59 3.34
N LYS A 149 8.89 12.66 3.51
CA LYS A 149 8.20 13.00 4.77
C LYS A 149 6.83 12.32 4.89
N ASN A 150 6.35 11.69 3.84
CA ASN A 150 5.13 10.89 3.88
C ASN A 150 5.43 9.57 4.63
N ARG A 151 5.03 9.52 5.90
CA ARG A 151 5.30 8.38 6.78
C ARG A 151 4.55 7.12 6.33
N GLU A 152 3.34 7.28 5.81
CA GLU A 152 2.52 6.17 5.35
C GLU A 152 3.19 5.50 4.14
N ALA A 153 3.51 6.25 3.09
CA ALA A 153 4.24 5.76 1.92
C ALA A 153 5.57 5.10 2.30
N THR A 154 6.33 5.73 3.22
CA THR A 154 7.61 5.17 3.68
C THR A 154 7.43 3.85 4.44
N ASN A 155 6.39 3.71 5.24
CA ASN A 155 6.11 2.47 5.97
C ASN A 155 5.66 1.35 5.03
N VAL A 156 4.80 1.65 4.06
CA VAL A 156 4.41 0.69 3.02
C VAL A 156 5.62 0.24 2.22
N ALA A 157 6.48 1.15 1.77
CA ALA A 157 7.68 0.82 1.03
C ALA A 157 8.65 -0.08 1.83
N LYS A 158 8.84 0.19 3.12
CA LYS A 158 9.70 -0.65 3.99
C LYS A 158 9.14 -2.05 4.18
N LEU A 159 7.82 -2.18 4.39
CA LEU A 159 7.16 -3.48 4.53
C LEU A 159 7.25 -4.26 3.21
N ALA A 160 6.94 -3.62 2.08
CA ALA A 160 7.06 -4.23 0.76
C ALA A 160 8.51 -4.69 0.48
N ALA A 161 9.52 -3.85 0.77
CA ALA A 161 10.92 -4.24 0.59
C ALA A 161 11.32 -5.48 1.43
N SER A 162 10.80 -5.62 2.65
CA SER A 162 11.03 -6.82 3.47
C SER A 162 10.43 -8.06 2.82
N ARG A 163 9.17 -7.95 2.40
CA ARG A 163 8.44 -9.05 1.78
C ARG A 163 9.03 -9.49 0.44
N ILE A 164 9.43 -8.51 -0.38
CA ILE A 164 10.08 -8.77 -1.68
C ILE A 164 11.38 -9.57 -1.51
N ARG A 165 12.19 -9.32 -0.47
CA ARG A 165 13.40 -10.10 -0.21
C ARG A 165 13.08 -11.55 0.11
N GLU A 166 12.06 -11.81 0.94
CA GLU A 166 11.58 -13.17 1.22
C GLU A 166 11.15 -13.88 -0.07
N HIS A 167 10.42 -13.19 -0.94
CA HIS A 167 9.98 -13.76 -2.22
C HIS A 167 11.15 -14.09 -3.15
N ILE A 168 12.18 -13.25 -3.20
CA ILE A 168 13.39 -13.55 -4.00
C ILE A 168 14.06 -14.84 -3.51
N GLU A 169 14.17 -15.05 -2.20
CA GLU A 169 14.72 -16.28 -1.62
C GLU A 169 13.85 -17.50 -1.97
N VAL A 170 12.53 -17.40 -1.81
CA VAL A 170 11.60 -18.49 -2.17
C VAL A 170 11.66 -18.81 -3.66
N LEU A 171 11.75 -17.81 -4.54
CA LEU A 171 11.87 -18.03 -5.98
C LEU A 171 13.19 -18.70 -6.37
N GLN A 172 14.29 -18.42 -5.66
CA GLN A 172 15.56 -19.11 -5.84
C GLN A 172 15.47 -20.58 -5.45
N ASP A 173 14.78 -20.89 -4.35
CA ASP A 173 14.58 -22.27 -3.88
C ASP A 173 13.71 -23.08 -4.85
N ILE A 174 12.72 -22.44 -5.52
CA ILE A 174 11.89 -23.13 -6.54
C ILE A 174 12.70 -23.47 -7.79
N LEU A 175 13.70 -22.67 -8.15
CA LEU A 175 14.58 -22.95 -9.30
C LEU A 175 15.58 -24.10 -9.03
N GLY A 176 15.87 -24.41 -7.76
CA GLY A 176 16.64 -25.54 -7.25
C GLY A 176 18.07 -25.53 -7.62
#